data_e6b32bc3907b5a7a00bfccb134dfd1e5
#
_entry.id   e6b32bc3907b5a7a00bfccb134dfd1e5
#
_cell.length_a   1.000
_cell.length_b   1.000
_cell.length_c   1.000
_cell.angle_alpha   90.00
_cell.angle_beta   90.00
_cell.angle_gamma   90.00
#
_symmetry.space_group_name_H-M   'P 1'
#
loop_
_entity.id
_entity.type
_entity.pdbx_description
1 polymer ?
#
loop_
_entity_poly.entity_id
_entity_poly.type
_entity_poly.pdbx_seq_one_letter_code
_entity_poly.pdbx_strand_id
1 'polypeptide(L)'
;CIFGKGDYVKPTTRFTGSGGANGIATFCNTIIMMQHQKRRFMEHVDYITSCGWMDGPGGRERAGLPGNRGPQMVVTDLGIMKFDEETKRMYLAYYYPFSSPEMVQENTGFEIDTSRAQLMEGPDPEIIRVIREEIDPGQAFIKVPKETK
;
A
#
# COMPACT_ATOMS: atom_id res chain seq x y z
N CYS A 1 2.13 -17.99 -8.87
CA CYS A 1 3.16 -17.85 -7.84
C CYS A 1 3.12 -19.01 -6.86
N ILE A 2 4.27 -19.38 -6.35
CA ILE A 2 4.43 -20.46 -5.37
C ILE A 2 4.92 -19.82 -4.08
N PHE A 3 4.24 -20.11 -2.99
CA PHE A 3 4.57 -19.56 -1.68
C PHE A 3 4.79 -20.64 -0.65
N GLY A 4 5.59 -20.31 0.34
CA GLY A 4 5.89 -21.15 1.46
C GLY A 4 7.05 -22.10 1.19
N LYS A 5 7.24 -22.99 2.16
CA LYS A 5 8.25 -24.06 2.08
C LYS A 5 7.77 -25.14 1.13
N GLY A 6 8.65 -25.73 0.38
CA GLY A 6 8.37 -26.76 -0.61
C GLY A 6 9.07 -26.49 -1.92
N ASP A 7 8.80 -27.32 -2.89
CA ASP A 7 9.34 -27.19 -4.25
C ASP A 7 8.26 -26.77 -5.25
N TYR A 8 8.63 -26.56 -6.50
CA TYR A 8 7.72 -26.18 -7.56
C TYR A 8 6.66 -27.23 -7.89
N VAL A 9 6.92 -28.48 -7.60
CA VAL A 9 6.01 -29.61 -7.88
C VAL A 9 4.97 -29.72 -6.78
N LYS A 10 5.40 -29.59 -5.52
CA LYS A 10 4.54 -29.70 -4.33
C LYS A 10 4.70 -28.48 -3.40
N PRO A 11 4.24 -27.29 -3.79
CA PRO A 11 4.32 -26.13 -2.93
C PRO A 11 3.35 -26.24 -1.77
N THR A 12 3.71 -25.68 -0.61
CA THR A 12 2.83 -25.61 0.56
C THR A 12 1.54 -24.84 0.24
N THR A 13 1.68 -23.76 -0.53
CA THR A 13 0.55 -22.95 -0.97
C THR A 13 0.81 -22.45 -2.38
N ARG A 14 -0.20 -22.49 -3.22
CA ARG A 14 -0.14 -21.98 -4.59
C ARG A 14 -1.11 -20.83 -4.78
N PHE A 15 -0.63 -19.71 -5.31
CA PHE A 15 -1.42 -18.57 -5.74
C PHE A 15 -1.36 -18.41 -7.26
N THR A 16 -2.35 -17.73 -7.83
CA THR A 16 -2.49 -17.53 -9.27
C THR A 16 -1.41 -16.64 -9.89
N GLY A 17 -0.63 -15.94 -9.08
CA GLY A 17 0.40 -15.00 -9.55
C GLY A 17 -0.10 -13.56 -9.63
N SER A 18 0.75 -12.67 -10.13
CA SER A 18 0.47 -11.23 -10.20
C SER A 18 -0.54 -10.84 -11.28
N GLY A 19 -0.76 -11.69 -12.28
CA GLY A 19 -1.63 -11.36 -13.41
C GLY A 19 -1.23 -10.03 -14.07
N GLY A 20 -2.21 -9.15 -14.32
CA GLY A 20 -1.99 -7.82 -14.88
C GLY A 20 -1.26 -6.84 -13.95
N ALA A 21 -1.19 -7.11 -12.65
CA ALA A 21 -0.53 -6.22 -11.69
C ALA A 21 0.95 -6.00 -12.00
N ASN A 22 1.64 -6.99 -12.55
CA ASN A 22 3.03 -6.85 -13.00
C ASN A 22 3.15 -5.79 -14.11
N GLY A 23 2.31 -5.86 -15.14
CA GLY A 23 2.30 -4.89 -16.23
C GLY A 23 1.95 -3.47 -15.76
N ILE A 24 0.94 -3.35 -14.89
CA ILE A 24 0.55 -2.07 -14.29
C ILE A 24 1.73 -1.47 -13.49
N ALA A 25 2.34 -2.25 -12.60
CA ALA A 25 3.49 -1.80 -11.81
C ALA A 25 4.71 -1.42 -12.67
N THR A 26 4.85 -2.05 -13.84
CA THR A 26 5.95 -1.76 -14.78
C THR A 26 5.73 -0.44 -15.51
N PHE A 27 4.55 -0.20 -16.06
CA PHE A 27 4.32 0.88 -17.03
C PHE A 27 3.50 2.05 -16.52
N CYS A 28 2.86 1.94 -15.35
CA CYS A 28 1.98 2.98 -14.82
C CYS A 28 2.52 3.61 -13.53
N ASN A 29 2.06 4.82 -13.25
CA ASN A 29 2.07 5.33 -11.89
C ASN A 29 0.94 4.67 -11.12
N THR A 30 1.22 4.20 -9.92
CA THR A 30 0.27 3.42 -9.14
C THR A 30 -0.01 4.03 -7.77
N ILE A 31 -1.26 3.92 -7.34
CA ILE A 31 -1.67 4.12 -5.96
C ILE A 31 -2.05 2.74 -5.42
N ILE A 32 -1.45 2.37 -4.31
CA ILE A 32 -1.68 1.07 -3.67
C ILE A 32 -2.61 1.27 -2.49
N MET A 33 -3.70 0.51 -2.44
CA MET A 33 -4.62 0.50 -1.31
C MET A 33 -4.56 -0.84 -0.60
N MET A 34 -4.31 -0.84 0.71
CA MET A 34 -4.21 -2.07 1.49
C MET A 34 -4.38 -1.81 3.00
N GLN A 35 -4.72 -2.86 3.75
CA GLN A 35 -4.72 -2.77 5.22
C GLN A 35 -3.29 -2.66 5.76
N HIS A 36 -3.11 -1.80 6.76
CA HIS A 36 -1.84 -1.60 7.43
C HIS A 36 -1.61 -2.69 8.48
N GLN A 37 -0.83 -3.67 8.13
CA GLN A 37 -0.52 -4.80 9.00
C GLN A 37 0.96 -5.14 8.88
N LYS A 38 1.64 -5.38 10.01
CA LYS A 38 3.08 -5.67 10.06
C LYS A 38 3.51 -6.79 9.09
N ARG A 39 2.70 -7.83 8.94
CA ARG A 39 2.95 -8.93 7.99
C ARG A 39 2.90 -8.53 6.51
N ARG A 40 2.36 -7.35 6.18
CA ARG A 40 2.25 -6.82 4.81
C ARG A 40 3.30 -5.75 4.52
N PHE A 41 3.79 -5.08 5.56
CA PHE A 41 4.86 -4.09 5.50
C PHE A 41 6.15 -4.71 6.03
N MET A 42 6.72 -5.60 5.24
CA MET A 42 7.97 -6.32 5.56
C MET A 42 9.15 -5.60 4.93
N GLU A 43 10.29 -5.61 5.60
CA GLU A 43 11.53 -5.05 5.07
C GLU A 43 11.98 -5.77 3.79
N HIS A 44 11.81 -7.08 3.76
CA HIS A 44 12.13 -7.91 2.61
C HIS A 44 10.95 -8.82 2.27
N VAL A 45 10.74 -9.03 0.99
CA VAL A 45 9.80 -10.02 0.46
C VAL A 45 10.57 -11.20 -0.13
N ASP A 46 10.02 -12.40 0.00
CA ASP A 46 10.66 -13.61 -0.55
C ASP A 46 10.76 -13.57 -2.07
N TYR A 47 9.82 -12.89 -2.72
CA TYR A 47 9.77 -12.79 -4.18
C TYR A 47 9.03 -11.54 -4.64
N ILE A 48 9.64 -10.76 -5.54
CA ILE A 48 9.04 -9.57 -6.14
C ILE A 48 8.23 -9.97 -7.37
N THR A 49 6.90 -9.90 -7.29
CA THR A 49 6.01 -10.17 -8.41
C THR A 49 5.62 -8.92 -9.19
N SER A 50 5.61 -7.77 -8.53
CA SER A 50 5.29 -6.47 -9.11
C SER A 50 6.30 -5.46 -8.61
N CYS A 51 7.01 -4.82 -9.53
CA CYS A 51 8.12 -3.93 -9.17
C CYS A 51 7.62 -2.62 -8.55
N GLY A 52 8.30 -2.18 -7.51
CA GLY A 52 8.22 -0.84 -6.95
C GLY A 52 9.39 0.02 -7.44
N TRP A 53 10.00 0.75 -6.51
CA TRP A 53 11.21 1.53 -6.78
C TRP A 53 12.51 0.69 -6.75
N MET A 54 12.39 -0.63 -6.63
CA MET A 54 13.49 -1.59 -6.57
C MET A 54 14.46 -1.26 -5.41
N ASP A 55 15.74 -1.15 -5.71
CA ASP A 55 16.80 -0.80 -4.77
C ASP A 55 17.03 0.73 -4.63
N GLY A 56 16.02 1.52 -5.01
CA GLY A 56 16.05 2.98 -4.87
C GLY A 56 16.42 3.72 -6.17
N PRO A 57 17.14 4.84 -6.06
CA PRO A 57 17.42 5.71 -7.20
C PRO A 57 18.08 4.98 -8.37
N GLY A 58 17.50 5.11 -9.56
CA GLY A 58 17.98 4.43 -10.76
C GLY A 58 17.77 2.91 -10.79
N GLY A 59 17.15 2.35 -9.74
CA GLY A 59 16.93 0.90 -9.64
C GLY A 59 16.04 0.35 -10.76
N ARG A 60 15.02 1.07 -11.11
CA ARG A 60 14.12 0.70 -12.22
C ARG A 60 14.86 0.71 -13.55
N GLU A 61 15.61 1.75 -13.85
CA GLU A 61 16.40 1.88 -15.08
C GLU A 61 17.44 0.78 -15.20
N ARG A 62 18.15 0.46 -14.11
CA ARG A 62 19.09 -0.68 -14.09
C ARG A 62 18.40 -2.02 -14.36
N ALA A 63 17.14 -2.16 -13.98
CA ALA A 63 16.33 -3.33 -14.26
C ALA A 63 15.66 -3.31 -15.65
N GLY A 64 15.93 -2.30 -16.49
CA GLY A 64 15.33 -2.15 -17.82
C GLY A 64 13.86 -1.66 -17.77
N LEU A 65 13.44 -1.04 -16.67
CA LEU A 65 12.08 -0.55 -16.47
C LEU A 65 12.02 0.98 -16.64
N PRO A 66 10.85 1.56 -17.00
CA PRO A 66 10.70 3.01 -17.04
C PRO A 66 10.95 3.66 -15.68
N GLY A 67 11.95 4.54 -15.59
CA GLY A 67 12.33 5.20 -14.35
C GLY A 67 11.39 6.32 -13.91
N ASN A 68 10.61 6.86 -14.83
CA ASN A 68 9.60 7.89 -14.57
C ASN A 68 8.22 7.34 -14.20
N ARG A 69 8.12 6.04 -13.93
CA ARG A 69 6.91 5.34 -13.51
C ARG A 69 7.16 4.61 -12.21
N GLY A 70 6.10 4.34 -11.44
CA GLY A 70 6.21 3.59 -10.20
C GLY A 70 5.14 3.96 -9.18
N PRO A 71 5.23 3.41 -7.96
CA PRO A 71 4.28 3.72 -6.91
C PRO A 71 4.42 5.18 -6.46
N GLN A 72 3.29 5.88 -6.41
CA GLN A 72 3.23 7.28 -5.96
C GLN A 72 2.87 7.38 -4.48
N MET A 73 1.96 6.51 -4.04
CA MET A 73 1.54 6.46 -2.65
C MET A 73 0.98 5.09 -2.27
N VAL A 74 0.96 4.84 -0.98
CA VAL A 74 0.28 3.71 -0.36
C VAL A 74 -0.76 4.26 0.61
N VAL A 75 -2.03 3.97 0.35
CA VAL A 75 -3.17 4.38 1.18
C VAL A 75 -3.58 3.19 2.03
N THR A 76 -3.66 3.37 3.33
CA THR A 76 -4.04 2.32 4.27
C THR A 76 -5.15 2.79 5.21
N ASP A 77 -5.59 1.91 6.08
CA ASP A 77 -6.52 2.23 7.18
C ASP A 77 -5.87 3.00 8.35
N LEU A 78 -4.55 3.18 8.37
CA LEU A 78 -3.85 3.97 9.38
C LEU A 78 -3.29 5.30 8.86
N GLY A 79 -3.05 5.42 7.56
CA GLY A 79 -2.48 6.62 6.99
C GLY A 79 -2.09 6.50 5.52
N ILE A 80 -1.44 7.53 5.03
CA ILE A 80 -0.97 7.63 3.65
C ILE A 80 0.55 7.78 3.66
N MET A 81 1.21 6.82 3.04
CA MET A 81 2.65 6.87 2.79
C MET A 81 2.92 7.39 1.39
N LYS A 82 3.98 8.15 1.25
CA LYS A 82 4.55 8.59 -0.04
C LYS A 82 5.99 8.11 -0.17
N PHE A 83 6.58 8.35 -1.31
CA PHE A 83 7.97 8.02 -1.58
C PHE A 83 8.77 9.31 -1.77
N ASP A 84 9.90 9.36 -1.10
CA ASP A 84 10.84 10.47 -1.23
C ASP A 84 11.40 10.53 -2.66
N GLU A 85 11.52 11.73 -3.21
CA GLU A 85 11.90 11.91 -4.62
C GLU A 85 13.36 11.52 -4.90
N GLU A 86 14.25 11.72 -3.94
CA GLU A 86 15.68 11.45 -4.10
C GLU A 86 16.01 10.01 -3.74
N THR A 87 15.59 9.56 -2.56
CA THR A 87 15.95 8.25 -2.03
C THR A 87 15.03 7.12 -2.47
N LYS A 88 13.83 7.45 -2.97
CA LYS A 88 12.74 6.53 -3.26
C LYS A 88 12.27 5.70 -2.06
N ARG A 89 12.68 6.08 -0.86
CA ARG A 89 12.21 5.45 0.37
C ARG A 89 10.82 5.91 0.73
N MET A 90 10.04 5.00 1.29
CA MET A 90 8.69 5.29 1.80
C MET A 90 8.78 6.07 3.11
N TYR A 91 7.91 7.06 3.26
CA TYR A 91 7.73 7.83 4.49
C TYR A 91 6.24 8.03 4.78
N LEU A 92 5.88 8.26 6.05
CA LEU A 92 4.53 8.63 6.44
C LEU A 92 4.27 10.10 6.09
N ALA A 93 3.36 10.34 5.16
CA ALA A 93 2.96 11.69 4.78
C ALA A 93 1.77 12.19 5.59
N TYR A 94 0.77 11.33 5.80
CA TYR A 94 -0.43 11.67 6.56
C TYR A 94 -0.88 10.51 7.44
N TYR A 95 -1.39 10.83 8.62
CA TYR A 95 -2.08 9.89 9.50
C TYR A 95 -3.50 10.39 9.79
N TYR A 96 -4.41 9.49 10.08
CA TYR A 96 -5.82 9.83 10.31
C TYR A 96 -6.08 10.22 11.79
N PRO A 97 -7.19 10.94 12.09
CA PRO A 97 -7.51 11.35 13.46
C PRO A 97 -7.63 10.21 14.49
N PHE A 98 -7.89 9.00 14.04
CA PHE A 98 -8.01 7.79 14.85
C PHE A 98 -6.74 6.93 14.87
N SER A 99 -5.67 7.41 14.26
CA SER A 99 -4.35 6.76 14.22
C SER A 99 -3.25 7.71 14.72
N SER A 100 -2.02 7.22 14.81
CA SER A 100 -0.86 8.04 15.15
C SER A 100 0.39 7.55 14.41
N PRO A 101 1.46 8.36 14.30
CA PRO A 101 2.74 7.93 13.75
C PRO A 101 3.31 6.70 14.44
N GLU A 102 3.15 6.59 15.77
CA GLU A 102 3.60 5.45 16.57
C GLU A 102 2.81 4.18 16.18
N MET A 103 1.50 4.29 16.05
CA MET A 103 0.64 3.18 15.62
C MET A 103 1.03 2.70 14.20
N VAL A 104 1.36 3.61 13.30
CA VAL A 104 1.86 3.27 11.96
C VAL A 104 3.18 2.53 12.07
N GLN A 105 4.15 3.02 12.88
CA GLN A 105 5.44 2.36 13.08
C GLN A 105 5.30 0.97 13.70
N GLU A 106 4.44 0.79 14.70
CA GLU A 106 4.20 -0.51 15.35
C GLU A 106 3.66 -1.57 14.37
N ASN A 107 2.87 -1.13 13.39
CA ASN A 107 2.29 -1.97 12.35
C ASN A 107 3.15 -2.06 11.07
N THR A 108 4.34 -1.47 11.08
CA THR A 108 5.34 -1.55 9.98
C THR A 108 6.51 -2.43 10.42
N GLY A 109 6.96 -3.32 9.54
CA GLY A 109 8.03 -4.28 9.82
C GLY A 109 9.45 -3.72 9.59
N PHE A 110 9.56 -2.44 9.27
CA PHE A 110 10.82 -1.71 9.09
C PHE A 110 10.69 -0.29 9.67
N GLU A 111 11.80 0.40 9.82
CA GLU A 111 11.80 1.79 10.25
C GLU A 111 11.26 2.68 9.13
N ILE A 112 10.13 3.35 9.40
CA ILE A 112 9.51 4.32 8.49
C ILE A 112 9.75 5.74 8.99
N ASP A 113 10.16 6.63 8.09
CA ASP A 113 10.31 8.06 8.42
C ASP A 113 8.93 8.68 8.72
N THR A 114 8.72 9.08 9.96
CA THR A 114 7.52 9.76 10.45
C THR A 114 7.72 11.26 10.67
N SER A 115 8.93 11.79 10.45
CA SER A 115 9.27 13.19 10.74
C SER A 115 8.47 14.20 9.91
N ARG A 116 7.94 13.77 8.79
CA ARG A 116 7.13 14.57 7.85
C ARG A 116 5.63 14.33 7.99
N ALA A 117 5.22 13.52 8.97
CA ALA A 117 3.83 13.11 9.14
C ALA A 117 2.93 14.28 9.56
N GLN A 118 1.81 14.43 8.87
CA GLN A 118 0.80 15.45 9.17
C GLN A 118 -0.54 14.79 9.49
N LEU A 119 -1.30 15.39 10.40
CA LEU A 119 -2.67 14.98 10.63
C LEU A 119 -3.51 15.28 9.40
N MET A 120 -4.18 14.26 8.87
CA MET A 120 -5.09 14.43 7.76
C MET A 120 -6.44 14.97 8.25
N GLU A 121 -6.93 16.01 7.62
CA GLU A 121 -8.31 16.44 7.84
C GLU A 121 -9.28 15.34 7.39
N GLY A 122 -10.38 15.21 8.13
CA GLY A 122 -11.43 14.27 7.76
C GLY A 122 -12.05 14.64 6.40
N PRO A 123 -12.68 13.68 5.72
CA PRO A 123 -13.38 13.96 4.48
C PRO A 123 -14.57 14.90 4.72
N ASP A 124 -14.89 15.70 3.71
CA ASP A 124 -16.08 16.56 3.73
C ASP A 124 -17.34 15.73 4.07
N PRO A 125 -18.14 16.12 5.08
CA PRO A 125 -19.38 15.44 5.43
C PRO A 125 -20.33 15.25 4.25
N GLU A 126 -20.36 16.18 3.32
CA GLU A 126 -21.20 16.09 2.13
C GLU A 126 -20.73 14.98 1.17
N ILE A 127 -19.43 14.81 1.02
CA ILE A 127 -18.87 13.69 0.24
C ILE A 127 -19.29 12.36 0.87
N ILE A 128 -19.21 12.26 2.20
CA ILE A 128 -19.65 11.05 2.93
C ILE A 128 -21.14 10.80 2.72
N ARG A 129 -21.96 11.84 2.80
CA ARG A 129 -23.40 11.75 2.55
C ARG A 129 -23.69 11.21 1.14
N VAL A 130 -23.10 11.83 0.12
CA VAL A 130 -23.29 11.42 -1.28
C VAL A 130 -22.88 9.96 -1.50
N ILE A 131 -21.74 9.54 -0.94
CA ILE A 131 -21.30 8.15 -1.05
C ILE A 131 -22.31 7.19 -0.41
N ARG A 132 -22.79 7.49 0.80
CA ARG A 132 -23.66 6.60 1.57
C ARG A 132 -25.10 6.58 1.11
N GLU A 133 -25.62 7.69 0.63
CA GLU A 133 -27.04 7.85 0.31
C GLU A 133 -27.34 7.74 -1.18
N GLU A 134 -26.40 8.14 -2.04
CA GLU A 134 -26.63 8.22 -3.49
C GLU A 134 -25.82 7.17 -4.26
N ILE A 135 -24.54 6.95 -3.91
CA ILE A 135 -23.66 6.06 -4.68
C ILE A 135 -23.76 4.62 -4.18
N ASP A 136 -23.66 4.40 -2.88
CA ASP A 136 -23.65 3.04 -2.28
C ASP A 136 -24.65 2.89 -1.11
N PRO A 137 -25.94 3.20 -1.31
CA PRO A 137 -26.95 3.12 -0.25
C PRO A 137 -27.12 1.69 0.29
N GLY A 138 -26.85 0.70 -0.55
CA GLY A 138 -26.89 -0.72 -0.17
C GLY A 138 -25.65 -1.23 0.51
N GLN A 139 -24.62 -0.39 0.72
CA GLN A 139 -23.33 -0.77 1.32
C GLN A 139 -22.68 -2.00 0.63
N ALA A 140 -22.79 -2.07 -0.69
CA ALA A 140 -22.26 -3.15 -1.50
C ALA A 140 -20.72 -3.10 -1.57
N PHE A 141 -20.16 -1.90 -1.61
CA PHE A 141 -18.72 -1.65 -1.72
C PHE A 141 -18.11 -1.14 -0.41
N ILE A 142 -18.76 -0.16 0.24
CA ILE A 142 -18.26 0.47 1.46
C ILE A 142 -19.16 0.09 2.64
N LYS A 143 -18.76 -0.95 3.35
CA LYS A 143 -19.49 -1.38 4.56
C LYS A 143 -19.19 -0.44 5.72
N VAL A 144 -20.23 0.15 6.29
CA VAL A 144 -20.11 0.88 7.56
C VAL A 144 -19.97 -0.17 8.68
N PRO A 145 -18.95 -0.08 9.54
CA PRO A 145 -18.84 -0.96 10.69
C PRO A 145 -20.12 -0.89 11.52
N LYS A 146 -20.70 -2.03 11.85
CA LYS A 146 -21.80 -2.08 12.82
C LYS A 146 -21.25 -1.61 14.16
N GLU A 147 -21.84 -0.58 14.73
CA GLU A 147 -21.53 -0.21 16.11
C GLU A 147 -21.73 -1.45 16.98
N THR A 148 -20.62 -1.93 17.54
CA THR A 148 -20.65 -2.97 18.57
C THR A 148 -21.27 -2.32 19.81
N LYS A 149 -22.54 -2.67 20.10
CA LYS A 149 -23.23 -2.31 21.35
C LYS A 149 -22.52 -2.93 22.54
#